data_a3c52e4209864d937a722aa9d20e1e13
#
_entry.id   a3c52e4209864d937a722aa9d20e1e13
#
_cell.length_a   1.000
_cell.length_b   1.000
_cell.length_c   1.000
_cell.angle_alpha   90.00
_cell.angle_beta   90.00
_cell.angle_gamma   90.00
#
_symmetry.space_group_name_H-M   'P 1'
#
loop_
_entity.id
_entity.type
_entity.pdbx_description
1 polymer ?
#
loop_
_entity_poly.entity_id
_entity_poly.type
_entity_poly.pdbx_seq_one_letter_code
_entity_poly.pdbx_strand_id
1 'polypeptide(L)'
;EKNRDIILEELNVKNVKVRGDESDLVSYSAKANFKVLGAKLGKNMKEVAALIQNFTDGEIAEILEGKAKSVVYSNGEISISEGDLMVQRKEKEHVKVLNEGEITVGFDTEVTRELLLEGIARDLVRLVQTERKESGFDVADHISLSVWGDETFREAVEAFSSFVSKETLTDSLTIEENDGKEAEIAESPITLKVRKI
;
A
#
# COMPACT_ATOMS: atom_id res chain seq x y z
N GLU A 1 12.63 -1.50 -16.19
CA GLU A 1 12.33 -0.07 -16.52
C GLU A 1 11.37 0.08 -17.71
N LYS A 2 11.49 -0.75 -18.77
CA LYS A 2 10.75 -0.59 -20.04
C LYS A 2 9.21 -0.70 -19.92
N ASN A 3 8.69 -1.31 -18.87
CA ASN A 3 7.26 -1.53 -18.64
C ASN A 3 6.75 -0.80 -17.38
N ARG A 4 7.53 0.14 -16.84
CA ARG A 4 7.19 0.83 -15.59
C ARG A 4 5.87 1.59 -15.70
N ASP A 5 5.71 2.35 -16.78
CA ASP A 5 4.53 3.19 -16.98
C ASP A 5 3.26 2.33 -17.12
N ILE A 6 3.38 1.20 -17.83
CA ILE A 6 2.28 0.22 -17.93
C ILE A 6 1.88 -0.33 -16.56
N ILE A 7 2.87 -0.69 -15.73
CA ILE A 7 2.61 -1.21 -14.38
C ILE A 7 1.93 -0.13 -13.51
N LEU A 8 2.40 1.11 -13.57
CA LEU A 8 1.82 2.22 -12.83
C LEU A 8 0.35 2.43 -13.21
N GLU A 9 0.06 2.40 -14.51
CA GLU A 9 -1.28 2.62 -15.06
C GLU A 9 -2.22 1.45 -14.78
N GLU A 10 -1.80 0.22 -15.08
CA GLU A 10 -2.63 -0.98 -14.91
C GLU A 10 -2.93 -1.33 -13.45
N LEU A 11 -1.97 -1.09 -12.55
CA LEU A 11 -2.16 -1.33 -11.12
C LEU A 11 -2.67 -0.09 -10.37
N ASN A 12 -2.81 1.05 -11.05
CA ASN A 12 -3.20 2.33 -10.46
C ASN A 12 -2.36 2.69 -9.23
N VAL A 13 -1.04 2.54 -9.34
CA VAL A 13 -0.09 2.85 -8.27
C VAL A 13 0.77 4.06 -8.63
N LYS A 14 1.23 4.81 -7.63
CA LYS A 14 2.02 6.03 -7.84
C LYS A 14 3.50 5.74 -8.14
N ASN A 15 4.02 4.65 -7.60
CA ASN A 15 5.43 4.29 -7.73
C ASN A 15 5.63 2.78 -7.87
N VAL A 16 6.68 2.41 -8.61
CA VAL A 16 7.22 1.06 -8.67
C VAL A 16 8.70 1.11 -8.33
N LYS A 17 9.12 0.31 -7.37
CA LYS A 17 10.53 0.12 -6.98
C LYS A 17 10.94 -1.30 -7.29
N VAL A 18 12.06 -1.47 -7.98
CA VAL A 18 12.68 -2.79 -8.19
C VAL A 18 13.83 -2.92 -7.21
N ARG A 19 13.84 -4.00 -6.44
CA ARG A 19 14.85 -4.31 -5.42
C ARG A 19 15.47 -5.67 -5.70
N GLY A 20 16.65 -5.90 -5.13
CA GLY A 20 17.32 -7.22 -5.15
C GLY A 20 17.02 -8.06 -3.92
N ASP A 21 16.27 -7.51 -2.95
CA ASP A 21 15.91 -8.16 -1.69
C ASP A 21 14.50 -7.78 -1.27
N GLU A 22 13.96 -8.48 -0.28
CA GLU A 22 12.60 -8.27 0.23
C GLU A 22 12.56 -7.59 1.62
N SER A 23 13.67 -6.98 2.05
CA SER A 23 13.80 -6.37 3.38
C SER A 23 12.79 -5.27 3.66
N ASP A 24 12.33 -4.57 2.63
CA ASP A 24 11.29 -3.54 2.74
C ASP A 24 9.88 -4.13 2.88
N LEU A 25 9.68 -5.41 2.53
CA LEU A 25 8.36 -6.03 2.41
C LEU A 25 8.01 -6.93 3.60
N VAL A 26 9.03 -7.59 4.17
CA VAL A 26 8.84 -8.57 5.22
C VAL A 26 9.75 -8.32 6.40
N SER A 27 9.34 -8.82 7.56
CA SER A 27 10.14 -8.94 8.76
C SER A 27 10.38 -10.40 9.07
N TYR A 28 11.55 -10.69 9.59
CA TYR A 28 11.93 -12.01 10.05
C TYR A 28 12.02 -12.06 11.56
N SER A 29 11.61 -13.19 12.13
CA SER A 29 11.94 -13.54 13.50
C SER A 29 12.44 -14.97 13.54
N ALA A 30 13.47 -15.22 14.35
CA ALA A 30 14.07 -16.53 14.48
C ALA A 30 13.92 -17.07 15.89
N LYS A 31 13.72 -18.37 15.98
CA LYS A 31 13.84 -19.15 17.23
C LYS A 31 14.87 -20.25 17.02
N ALA A 32 15.60 -20.57 18.06
CA ALA A 32 16.53 -21.70 18.03
C ALA A 32 15.82 -23.02 17.79
N ASN A 33 16.35 -23.84 16.88
CA ASN A 33 15.87 -25.20 16.68
C ASN A 33 16.41 -26.12 17.79
N PHE A 34 15.61 -26.30 18.84
CA PHE A 34 16.00 -27.09 20.01
C PHE A 34 16.33 -28.55 19.67
N LYS A 35 15.76 -29.11 18.62
CA LYS A 35 16.05 -30.50 18.21
C LYS A 35 17.47 -30.62 17.66
N VAL A 36 17.97 -29.61 16.98
CA VAL A 36 19.30 -29.59 16.35
C VAL A 36 20.35 -29.07 17.33
N LEU A 37 20.10 -27.92 17.96
CA LEU A 37 21.06 -27.25 18.84
C LEU A 37 21.11 -27.85 20.23
N GLY A 38 20.06 -28.51 20.70
CA GLY A 38 20.00 -29.07 22.04
C GLY A 38 21.10 -30.10 22.33
N ALA A 39 21.41 -30.97 21.37
CA ALA A 39 22.48 -31.93 21.46
C ALA A 39 23.89 -31.29 21.48
N LYS A 40 24.04 -30.17 20.79
CA LYS A 40 25.34 -29.44 20.71
C LYS A 40 25.61 -28.56 21.93
N LEU A 41 24.58 -27.93 22.49
CA LEU A 41 24.69 -26.86 23.49
C LEU A 41 24.37 -27.30 24.93
N GLY A 42 23.54 -28.36 25.08
CA GLY A 42 23.15 -28.87 26.40
C GLY A 42 22.61 -27.77 27.33
N LYS A 43 23.27 -27.54 28.46
CA LYS A 43 22.89 -26.53 29.47
C LYS A 43 22.96 -25.08 28.96
N ASN A 44 23.74 -24.83 27.91
CA ASN A 44 23.94 -23.49 27.34
C ASN A 44 22.81 -23.14 26.30
N MET A 45 21.92 -24.08 26.03
CA MET A 45 20.85 -23.90 25.01
C MET A 45 19.98 -22.68 25.27
N LYS A 46 19.65 -22.38 26.54
CA LYS A 46 18.82 -21.22 26.90
C LYS A 46 19.47 -19.89 26.56
N GLU A 47 20.76 -19.78 26.82
CA GLU A 47 21.57 -18.57 26.54
C GLU A 47 21.64 -18.32 25.04
N VAL A 48 22.02 -19.34 24.28
CA VAL A 48 22.10 -19.21 22.81
C VAL A 48 20.72 -18.96 22.17
N ALA A 49 19.68 -19.59 22.71
CA ALA A 49 18.31 -19.33 22.23
C ALA A 49 17.87 -17.86 22.45
N ALA A 50 18.26 -17.24 23.57
CA ALA A 50 18.00 -15.83 23.84
C ALA A 50 18.78 -14.92 22.88
N LEU A 51 20.03 -15.26 22.56
CA LEU A 51 20.83 -14.53 21.57
C LEU A 51 20.23 -14.61 20.16
N ILE A 52 19.77 -15.78 19.75
CA ILE A 52 19.10 -15.99 18.46
C ILE A 52 17.79 -15.18 18.36
N GLN A 53 17.03 -15.05 19.44
CA GLN A 53 15.79 -14.26 19.44
C GLN A 53 16.02 -12.76 19.19
N ASN A 54 17.23 -12.28 19.43
CA ASN A 54 17.64 -10.89 19.20
C ASN A 54 18.26 -10.66 17.82
N PHE A 55 18.29 -11.65 16.95
CA PHE A 55 18.78 -11.48 15.59
C PHE A 55 17.89 -10.47 14.84
N THR A 56 18.55 -9.56 14.13
CA THR A 56 17.88 -8.60 13.25
C THR A 56 17.39 -9.28 11.95
N ASP A 57 16.45 -8.64 11.27
CA ASP A 57 15.95 -9.10 9.97
C ASP A 57 17.09 -9.36 8.98
N GLY A 58 18.08 -8.45 8.91
CA GLY A 58 19.24 -8.59 8.04
C GLY A 58 20.13 -9.80 8.37
N GLU A 59 20.38 -10.05 9.65
CA GLU A 59 21.15 -11.21 10.08
C GLU A 59 20.45 -12.53 9.76
N ILE A 60 19.14 -12.56 9.92
CA ILE A 60 18.33 -13.75 9.57
C ILE A 60 18.33 -13.93 8.05
N ALA A 61 18.15 -12.87 7.27
CA ALA A 61 18.20 -12.93 5.81
C ALA A 61 19.54 -13.45 5.30
N GLU A 62 20.66 -12.98 5.83
CA GLU A 62 21.99 -13.48 5.48
C GLU A 62 22.17 -14.99 5.78
N ILE A 63 21.59 -15.47 6.88
CA ILE A 63 21.61 -16.91 7.21
C ILE A 63 20.77 -17.71 6.21
N LEU A 64 19.62 -17.20 5.79
CA LEU A 64 18.76 -17.82 4.78
C LEU A 64 19.42 -17.85 3.38
N GLU A 65 20.31 -16.90 3.09
CA GLU A 65 21.16 -16.89 1.89
C GLU A 65 22.35 -17.91 1.97
N GLY A 66 22.44 -18.66 3.05
CA GLY A 66 23.46 -19.69 3.23
C GLY A 66 24.72 -19.22 3.96
N LYS A 67 24.76 -17.97 4.48
CA LYS A 67 25.85 -17.51 5.35
C LYS A 67 25.65 -18.08 6.76
N ALA A 68 26.75 -18.42 7.43
CA ALA A 68 26.71 -18.81 8.84
C ALA A 68 27.05 -17.60 9.72
N LYS A 69 26.32 -17.44 10.83
CA LYS A 69 26.58 -16.38 11.82
C LYS A 69 27.21 -16.97 13.08
N SER A 70 28.34 -16.41 13.48
CA SER A 70 28.98 -16.77 14.74
C SER A 70 28.28 -16.11 15.93
N VAL A 71 28.03 -16.90 16.96
CA VAL A 71 27.37 -16.46 18.21
C VAL A 71 28.30 -16.84 19.38
N VAL A 72 28.77 -15.83 20.11
CA VAL A 72 29.57 -16.01 21.31
C VAL A 72 28.65 -16.09 22.52
N TYR A 73 28.87 -17.10 23.36
CA TYR A 73 28.11 -17.32 24.59
C TYR A 73 29.12 -17.64 25.75
N SER A 74 28.64 -17.74 26.97
CA SER A 74 29.48 -17.83 28.18
C SER A 74 30.57 -18.91 28.12
N ASN A 75 30.36 -20.02 27.43
CA ASN A 75 31.25 -21.16 27.39
C ASN A 75 31.89 -21.41 26.02
N GLY A 76 31.85 -20.45 25.09
CA GLY A 76 32.48 -20.58 23.77
C GLY A 76 31.78 -19.83 22.67
N GLU A 77 31.91 -20.35 21.49
CA GLU A 77 31.36 -19.80 20.25
C GLU A 77 30.70 -20.91 19.43
N ILE A 78 29.62 -20.60 18.78
CA ILE A 78 28.92 -21.52 17.88
C ILE A 78 28.56 -20.81 16.59
N SER A 79 28.73 -21.51 15.47
CA SER A 79 28.30 -21.06 14.17
C SER A 79 26.83 -21.52 13.95
N ILE A 80 25.95 -20.56 13.69
CA ILE A 80 24.53 -20.76 13.44
C ILE A 80 24.28 -20.71 11.95
N SER A 81 23.62 -21.72 11.43
CA SER A 81 23.20 -21.88 10.05
C SER A 81 21.67 -21.97 9.96
N GLU A 82 21.11 -21.97 8.74
CA GLU A 82 19.68 -22.04 8.48
C GLU A 82 18.99 -23.20 9.24
N GLY A 83 19.57 -24.41 9.19
CA GLY A 83 19.04 -25.60 9.87
C GLY A 83 18.97 -25.50 11.40
N ASP A 84 19.74 -24.59 12.01
CA ASP A 84 19.76 -24.32 13.44
C ASP A 84 18.64 -23.37 13.89
N LEU A 85 17.90 -22.78 12.94
CA LEU A 85 16.84 -21.80 13.17
C LEU A 85 15.46 -22.35 12.81
N MET A 86 14.46 -21.80 13.49
CA MET A 86 13.05 -21.85 13.11
C MET A 86 12.66 -20.41 12.76
N VAL A 87 12.65 -20.07 11.48
CA VAL A 87 12.37 -18.72 11.00
C VAL A 87 10.88 -18.55 10.75
N GLN A 88 10.34 -17.42 11.19
CA GLN A 88 9.00 -16.95 10.86
C GLN A 88 9.16 -15.70 10.02
N ARG A 89 8.56 -15.71 8.83
CA ARG A 89 8.45 -14.59 7.90
C ARG A 89 7.06 -13.97 8.04
N LYS A 90 6.98 -12.67 8.23
CA LYS A 90 5.73 -11.91 8.32
C LYS A 90 5.79 -10.72 7.38
N GLU A 91 4.68 -10.43 6.73
CA GLU A 91 4.50 -9.17 6.00
C GLU A 91 4.62 -8.00 6.97
N LYS A 92 5.25 -6.91 6.52
CA LYS A 92 5.25 -5.66 7.28
C LYS A 92 3.86 -5.06 7.30
N GLU A 93 3.62 -4.19 8.27
CA GLU A 93 2.37 -3.44 8.37
C GLU A 93 2.13 -2.65 7.07
N HIS A 94 0.89 -2.63 6.62
CA HIS A 94 0.46 -1.99 5.36
C HIS A 94 1.12 -2.54 4.08
N VAL A 95 1.75 -3.72 4.12
CA VAL A 95 2.31 -4.36 2.93
C VAL A 95 1.61 -5.70 2.69
N LYS A 96 1.17 -5.93 1.47
CA LYS A 96 0.72 -7.22 0.97
C LYS A 96 1.77 -7.81 0.06
N VAL A 97 2.14 -9.06 0.28
CA VAL A 97 3.21 -9.72 -0.45
C VAL A 97 2.68 -10.93 -1.21
N LEU A 98 2.98 -10.98 -2.49
CA LEU A 98 2.73 -12.12 -3.36
C LEU A 98 4.05 -12.65 -3.90
N ASN A 99 4.18 -13.98 -3.93
CA ASN A 99 5.35 -14.65 -4.48
C ASN A 99 4.94 -15.54 -5.65
N GLU A 100 5.65 -15.44 -6.75
CA GLU A 100 5.51 -16.32 -7.91
C GLU A 100 6.88 -16.71 -8.43
N GLY A 101 7.29 -17.95 -8.19
CA GLY A 101 8.63 -18.42 -8.50
C GLY A 101 9.69 -17.62 -7.73
N GLU A 102 10.61 -17.01 -8.48
CA GLU A 102 11.69 -16.17 -7.94
C GLU A 102 11.28 -14.68 -7.79
N ILE A 103 10.04 -14.34 -8.14
CA ILE A 103 9.56 -12.95 -8.10
C ILE A 103 8.73 -12.75 -6.85
N THR A 104 9.13 -11.77 -6.04
CA THR A 104 8.34 -11.26 -4.91
C THR A 104 7.78 -9.89 -5.28
N VAL A 105 6.48 -9.73 -5.15
CA VAL A 105 5.79 -8.44 -5.35
C VAL A 105 5.21 -7.98 -4.04
N GLY A 106 5.61 -6.80 -3.59
CA GLY A 106 5.03 -6.12 -2.42
C GLY A 106 4.14 -4.97 -2.88
N PHE A 107 2.95 -4.88 -2.31
CA PHE A 107 2.00 -3.81 -2.53
C PHE A 107 1.80 -3.05 -1.22
N ASP A 108 2.14 -1.76 -1.23
CA ASP A 108 1.87 -0.84 -0.11
C ASP A 108 0.38 -0.48 -0.13
N THR A 109 -0.30 -0.81 0.96
CA THR A 109 -1.75 -0.59 1.13
C THR A 109 -2.07 0.59 2.02
N GLU A 110 -1.07 1.39 2.41
CA GLU A 110 -1.31 2.59 3.20
C GLU A 110 -2.04 3.64 2.35
N VAL A 111 -3.24 4.02 2.78
CA VAL A 111 -4.01 5.09 2.14
C VAL A 111 -3.72 6.39 2.86
N THR A 112 -2.84 7.20 2.28
CA THR A 112 -2.54 8.54 2.80
C THR A 112 -3.74 9.49 2.62
N ARG A 113 -3.76 10.61 3.36
CA ARG A 113 -4.80 11.64 3.19
C ARG A 113 -4.90 12.11 1.73
N GLU A 114 -3.77 12.33 1.08
CA GLU A 114 -3.72 12.75 -0.32
C GLU A 114 -4.35 11.73 -1.27
N LEU A 115 -4.04 10.43 -1.08
CA LEU A 115 -4.64 9.35 -1.87
C LEU A 115 -6.15 9.23 -1.64
N LEU A 116 -6.61 9.44 -0.41
CA LEU A 116 -8.04 9.47 -0.09
C LEU A 116 -8.75 10.60 -0.83
N LEU A 117 -8.21 11.82 -0.76
CA LEU A 117 -8.79 12.99 -1.44
C LEU A 117 -8.80 12.81 -2.96
N GLU A 118 -7.71 12.27 -3.53
CA GLU A 118 -7.66 11.94 -4.96
C GLU A 118 -8.71 10.89 -5.35
N GLY A 119 -8.89 9.86 -4.51
CA GLY A 119 -9.93 8.84 -4.72
C GLY A 119 -11.32 9.45 -4.78
N ILE A 120 -11.66 10.32 -3.83
CA ILE A 120 -12.92 11.06 -3.80
C ILE A 120 -13.11 11.90 -5.05
N ALA A 121 -12.08 12.62 -5.49
CA ALA A 121 -12.16 13.43 -6.71
C ALA A 121 -12.36 12.59 -7.98
N ARG A 122 -11.74 11.42 -8.07
CA ARG A 122 -11.95 10.47 -9.18
C ARG A 122 -13.36 9.88 -9.20
N ASP A 123 -13.91 9.58 -8.03
CA ASP A 123 -15.28 9.09 -7.91
C ASP A 123 -16.29 10.18 -8.27
N LEU A 124 -16.04 11.44 -7.89
CA LEU A 124 -16.83 12.58 -8.35
C LEU A 124 -16.80 12.72 -9.89
N VAL A 125 -15.62 12.64 -10.51
CA VAL A 125 -15.51 12.68 -11.99
C VAL A 125 -16.36 11.58 -12.62
N ARG A 126 -16.25 10.35 -12.11
CA ARG A 126 -17.04 9.20 -12.60
C ARG A 126 -18.55 9.43 -12.46
N LEU A 127 -18.98 9.99 -11.32
CA LEU A 127 -20.37 10.33 -11.07
C LEU A 127 -20.88 11.43 -12.01
N VAL A 128 -20.11 12.50 -12.19
CA VAL A 128 -20.45 13.58 -13.14
C VAL A 128 -20.56 13.06 -14.58
N GLN A 129 -19.62 12.20 -15.01
CA GLN A 129 -19.70 11.60 -16.35
C GLN A 129 -20.92 10.70 -16.53
N THR A 130 -21.32 9.99 -15.47
CA THR A 130 -22.57 9.21 -15.48
C THR A 130 -23.78 10.12 -15.61
N GLU A 131 -23.83 11.21 -14.83
CA GLU A 131 -24.92 12.18 -14.87
C GLU A 131 -25.04 12.87 -16.24
N ARG A 132 -23.91 13.24 -16.85
CA ARG A 132 -23.86 13.78 -18.22
C ARG A 132 -24.50 12.82 -19.23
N LYS A 133 -24.14 11.52 -19.14
CA LYS A 133 -24.68 10.49 -20.02
C LYS A 133 -26.19 10.29 -19.81
N GLU A 134 -26.64 10.22 -18.57
CA GLU A 134 -28.07 10.06 -18.23
C GLU A 134 -28.88 11.27 -18.65
N SER A 135 -28.30 12.47 -18.61
CA SER A 135 -28.92 13.71 -19.09
C SER A 135 -28.88 13.90 -20.62
N GLY A 136 -28.23 12.97 -21.34
CA GLY A 136 -28.16 13.01 -22.81
C GLY A 136 -27.22 14.08 -23.35
N PHE A 137 -26.19 14.47 -22.59
CA PHE A 137 -25.20 15.44 -23.05
C PHE A 137 -24.21 14.79 -24.02
N ASP A 138 -23.74 15.57 -24.99
CA ASP A 138 -22.66 15.16 -25.87
C ASP A 138 -21.31 15.17 -25.15
N VAL A 139 -20.37 14.38 -25.64
CA VAL A 139 -19.02 14.28 -25.06
C VAL A 139 -18.31 15.64 -25.01
N ALA A 140 -18.56 16.49 -25.99
CA ALA A 140 -17.94 17.82 -26.12
C ALA A 140 -18.72 18.94 -25.38
N ASP A 141 -19.85 18.63 -24.75
CA ASP A 141 -20.63 19.65 -24.06
C ASP A 141 -19.90 20.17 -22.83
N HIS A 142 -19.86 21.47 -22.66
CA HIS A 142 -19.38 22.12 -21.46
C HIS A 142 -20.48 22.24 -20.41
N ILE A 143 -20.12 22.21 -19.13
CA ILE A 143 -21.07 22.22 -18.02
C ILE A 143 -20.69 23.22 -16.93
N SER A 144 -21.70 23.62 -16.15
CA SER A 144 -21.53 24.13 -14.79
C SER A 144 -21.85 23.02 -13.79
N LEU A 145 -21.03 22.90 -12.78
CA LEU A 145 -21.11 21.88 -11.72
C LEU A 145 -21.19 22.55 -10.35
N SER A 146 -22.25 22.28 -9.60
CA SER A 146 -22.39 22.64 -8.19
C SER A 146 -22.43 21.37 -7.35
N VAL A 147 -21.61 21.29 -6.30
CA VAL A 147 -21.49 20.12 -5.43
C VAL A 147 -21.51 20.52 -3.97
N TRP A 148 -21.99 19.61 -3.12
CA TRP A 148 -21.96 19.77 -1.69
C TRP A 148 -21.82 18.41 -0.99
N GLY A 149 -21.16 18.40 0.17
CA GLY A 149 -20.94 17.21 0.98
C GLY A 149 -20.26 17.54 2.29
N ASP A 150 -19.73 16.54 2.98
CA ASP A 150 -18.98 16.71 4.22
C ASP A 150 -17.66 17.46 4.02
N GLU A 151 -16.94 17.71 5.10
CA GLU A 151 -15.68 18.47 5.08
C GLU A 151 -14.62 17.78 4.21
N THR A 152 -14.52 16.44 4.31
CA THR A 152 -13.53 15.66 3.54
C THR A 152 -13.81 15.70 2.04
N PHE A 153 -15.08 15.60 1.65
CA PHE A 153 -15.49 15.75 0.26
C PHE A 153 -15.17 17.15 -0.29
N ARG A 154 -15.49 18.20 0.46
CA ARG A 154 -15.20 19.59 0.04
C ARG A 154 -13.70 19.83 -0.12
N GLU A 155 -12.87 19.37 0.86
CA GLU A 155 -11.42 19.43 0.77
C GLU A 155 -10.90 18.71 -0.50
N ALA A 156 -11.45 17.55 -0.83
CA ALA A 156 -11.09 16.82 -2.05
C ALA A 156 -11.41 17.61 -3.31
N VAL A 157 -12.60 18.19 -3.37
CA VAL A 157 -13.02 19.01 -4.53
C VAL A 157 -12.16 20.26 -4.68
N GLU A 158 -11.83 20.93 -3.59
CA GLU A 158 -10.92 22.09 -3.59
C GLU A 158 -9.52 21.71 -4.07
N ALA A 159 -8.93 20.68 -3.46
CA ALA A 159 -7.57 20.23 -3.77
C ALA A 159 -7.42 19.73 -5.22
N PHE A 160 -8.45 19.11 -5.78
CA PHE A 160 -8.45 18.53 -7.11
C PHE A 160 -9.38 19.24 -8.10
N SER A 161 -9.74 20.52 -7.84
CA SER A 161 -10.68 21.28 -8.66
C SER A 161 -10.29 21.33 -10.14
N SER A 162 -9.02 21.57 -10.45
CA SER A 162 -8.50 21.60 -11.82
C SER A 162 -8.62 20.24 -12.52
N PHE A 163 -8.38 19.14 -11.80
CA PHE A 163 -8.53 17.80 -12.32
C PHE A 163 -10.00 17.51 -12.62
N VAL A 164 -10.91 17.74 -11.67
CA VAL A 164 -12.35 17.52 -11.83
C VAL A 164 -12.86 18.34 -13.03
N SER A 165 -12.53 19.65 -13.11
CA SER A 165 -13.00 20.53 -14.20
C SER A 165 -12.50 20.06 -15.56
N LYS A 166 -11.24 19.66 -15.66
CA LYS A 166 -10.67 19.17 -16.92
C LYS A 166 -11.30 17.88 -17.39
N GLU A 167 -11.44 16.89 -16.49
CA GLU A 167 -11.98 15.57 -16.84
C GLU A 167 -13.49 15.58 -17.12
N THR A 168 -14.20 16.62 -16.69
CA THR A 168 -15.66 16.72 -16.86
C THR A 168 -16.10 17.85 -17.81
N LEU A 169 -15.16 18.61 -18.41
CA LEU A 169 -15.42 19.81 -19.20
C LEU A 169 -16.27 20.83 -18.44
N THR A 170 -15.92 21.05 -17.16
CA THR A 170 -16.60 21.99 -16.28
C THR A 170 -15.97 23.38 -16.39
N ASP A 171 -16.72 24.37 -16.88
CA ASP A 171 -16.28 25.77 -16.96
C ASP A 171 -16.46 26.51 -15.63
N SER A 172 -17.46 26.13 -14.85
CA SER A 172 -17.73 26.69 -13.53
C SER A 172 -18.02 25.59 -12.51
N LEU A 173 -17.12 25.47 -11.51
CA LEU A 173 -17.26 24.57 -10.38
C LEU A 173 -17.54 25.40 -9.12
N THR A 174 -18.66 25.10 -8.43
CA THR A 174 -19.02 25.72 -7.16
C THR A 174 -19.21 24.66 -6.07
N ILE A 175 -18.77 24.98 -4.85
CA ILE A 175 -18.97 24.13 -3.67
C ILE A 175 -20.00 24.84 -2.80
N GLU A 176 -21.27 24.47 -2.97
CA GLU A 176 -22.39 25.10 -2.29
C GLU A 176 -23.55 24.11 -2.14
N GLU A 177 -24.38 24.30 -1.10
CA GLU A 177 -25.62 23.54 -0.95
C GLU A 177 -26.50 23.72 -2.19
N ASN A 178 -27.02 22.62 -2.70
CA ASN A 178 -27.83 22.60 -3.90
C ASN A 178 -28.96 21.55 -3.82
N ASP A 179 -29.97 21.73 -4.64
CA ASP A 179 -31.14 20.86 -4.79
C ASP A 179 -30.95 19.81 -5.91
N GLY A 180 -29.71 19.46 -6.20
CA GLY A 180 -29.35 18.51 -7.24
C GLY A 180 -29.60 17.06 -6.85
N LYS A 181 -29.04 16.16 -7.64
CA LYS A 181 -29.09 14.71 -7.41
C LYS A 181 -28.34 14.35 -6.15
N GLU A 182 -28.96 13.55 -5.29
CA GLU A 182 -28.29 12.92 -4.16
C GLU A 182 -27.49 11.70 -4.62
N ALA A 183 -26.31 11.53 -4.08
CA ALA A 183 -25.42 10.39 -4.32
C ALA A 183 -24.55 10.12 -3.10
N GLU A 184 -23.71 9.11 -3.19
CA GLU A 184 -22.79 8.73 -2.13
C GLU A 184 -21.37 8.55 -2.71
N ILE A 185 -20.37 9.13 -2.04
CA ILE A 185 -18.95 8.95 -2.34
C ILE A 185 -18.23 8.68 -1.03
N ALA A 186 -17.42 7.60 -0.97
CA ALA A 186 -16.68 7.19 0.21
C ALA A 186 -17.56 7.10 1.48
N GLU A 187 -18.75 6.49 1.33
CA GLU A 187 -19.75 6.32 2.41
C GLU A 187 -20.34 7.64 2.94
N SER A 188 -20.06 8.77 2.28
CA SER A 188 -20.59 10.08 2.65
C SER A 188 -21.66 10.57 1.66
N PRO A 189 -22.81 11.07 2.13
CA PRO A 189 -23.84 11.62 1.26
C PRO A 189 -23.35 12.94 0.67
N ILE A 190 -23.60 13.11 -0.62
CA ILE A 190 -23.30 14.33 -1.37
C ILE A 190 -24.51 14.76 -2.21
N THR A 191 -24.52 16.02 -2.63
CA THR A 191 -25.42 16.49 -3.70
C THR A 191 -24.61 17.05 -4.86
N LEU A 192 -25.08 16.81 -6.08
CA LEU A 192 -24.48 17.38 -7.29
C LEU A 192 -25.54 17.88 -8.24
N LYS A 193 -25.26 19.00 -8.89
CA LYS A 193 -26.12 19.61 -9.90
C LYS A 193 -25.28 19.93 -11.13
N VAL A 194 -25.62 19.28 -12.23
CA VAL A 194 -24.95 19.41 -13.53
C VAL A 194 -25.87 20.18 -14.47
N ARG A 195 -25.35 21.21 -15.12
CA ARG A 195 -26.10 21.98 -16.12
C ARG A 195 -25.23 22.20 -17.36
N LYS A 196 -25.81 21.95 -18.52
CA LYS A 196 -25.17 22.28 -19.80
C LYS A 196 -25.12 23.79 -19.98
N ILE A 197 -23.97 24.28 -20.47
CA ILE A 197 -23.75 25.69 -20.81
C ILE A 197 -23.94 25.89 -22.32
#